data_802f9103c44811444d8ee7becfb66d24
#
_entry.id   802f9103c44811444d8ee7becfb66d24
#
_cell.length_a   1.000
_cell.length_b   1.000
_cell.length_c   1.000
_cell.angle_alpha   90.00
_cell.angle_beta   90.00
_cell.angle_gamma   90.00
#
_symmetry.space_group_name_H-M   'P 1'
#
loop_
_entity.id
_entity.type
_entity.pdbx_description
1 polymer ?
#
loop_
_entity_poly.entity_id
_entity_poly.type
_entity_poly.pdbx_seq_one_letter_code
_entity_poly.pdbx_strand_id
1 'polypeptide(L)'
;MSEKFDVIVVGAGPAGISCSFELAKAGLKVALIERGEYPGAKNVMGGIIYRNAVEEMVPNFWEEKGVVERPITEQRYMILDERSGVTI
;
A
#
# COMPACT_ATOMS: atom_id res chain seq x y z
N MET A 1 2.99 30.54 -15.08
CA MET A 1 2.38 30.63 -13.72
C MET A 1 2.92 29.51 -12.83
N SER A 2 3.44 29.87 -11.68
CA SER A 2 3.98 28.86 -10.77
C SER A 2 2.92 28.44 -9.74
N GLU A 3 2.85 27.16 -9.47
CA GLU A 3 2.02 26.62 -8.41
C GLU A 3 2.84 26.45 -7.14
N LYS A 4 2.20 26.63 -6.00
CA LYS A 4 2.83 26.45 -4.70
C LYS A 4 2.24 25.25 -4.00
N PHE A 5 3.11 24.43 -3.44
CA PHE A 5 2.73 23.27 -2.63
C PHE A 5 3.35 23.37 -1.25
N ASP A 6 2.65 22.88 -0.26
CA ASP A 6 3.18 22.81 1.11
C ASP A 6 4.21 21.71 1.25
N VAL A 7 4.00 20.59 0.57
CA VAL A 7 4.86 19.41 0.66
C VAL A 7 4.99 18.77 -0.71
N ILE A 8 6.19 18.28 -1.00
CA ILE A 8 6.45 17.47 -2.20
C ILE A 8 6.82 16.07 -1.72
N VAL A 9 6.08 15.06 -2.19
CA VAL A 9 6.34 13.65 -1.91
C VAL A 9 6.86 13.00 -3.18
N VAL A 10 8.04 12.42 -3.12
CA VAL A 10 8.67 11.76 -4.26
C VAL A 10 8.49 10.27 -4.15
N GLY A 11 7.80 9.68 -5.12
CA GLY A 11 7.49 8.26 -5.16
C GLY A 11 6.06 7.97 -4.74
N ALA A 12 5.28 7.40 -5.65
CA ALA A 12 3.87 7.04 -5.42
C ALA A 12 3.69 5.54 -5.24
N GLY A 13 4.57 4.93 -4.45
CA GLY A 13 4.39 3.58 -3.92
C GLY A 13 3.55 3.65 -2.64
N PRO A 14 3.39 2.54 -1.92
CA PRO A 14 2.55 2.52 -0.70
C PRO A 14 2.94 3.58 0.33
N ALA A 15 4.24 3.77 0.56
CA ALA A 15 4.70 4.76 1.54
C ALA A 15 4.38 6.19 1.13
N GLY A 16 4.68 6.54 -0.12
CA GLY A 16 4.43 7.89 -0.63
C GLY A 16 2.95 8.22 -0.71
N ILE A 17 2.14 7.26 -1.16
CA ILE A 17 0.69 7.42 -1.21
C ILE A 17 0.12 7.59 0.20
N SER A 18 0.55 6.79 1.16
CA SER A 18 0.11 6.88 2.56
C SER A 18 0.46 8.22 3.17
N CYS A 19 1.69 8.66 2.98
CA CYS A 19 2.15 9.97 3.46
C CYS A 19 1.34 11.11 2.85
N SER A 20 1.14 11.08 1.53
CA SER A 20 0.37 12.11 0.83
C SER A 20 -1.08 12.14 1.28
N PHE A 21 -1.68 10.99 1.49
CA PHE A 21 -3.07 10.88 1.96
C PHE A 21 -3.22 11.52 3.34
N GLU A 22 -2.34 11.20 4.28
CA GLU A 22 -2.38 11.78 5.62
C GLU A 22 -2.13 13.29 5.62
N LEU A 23 -1.19 13.76 4.80
CA LEU A 23 -0.90 15.19 4.68
C LEU A 23 -2.08 15.94 4.07
N ALA A 24 -2.71 15.38 3.04
CA ALA A 24 -3.89 15.97 2.43
C ALA A 24 -5.07 16.02 3.39
N LYS A 25 -5.26 15.01 4.21
CA LYS A 25 -6.28 15.00 5.26
C LYS A 25 -6.05 16.10 6.28
N ALA A 26 -4.79 16.45 6.52
CA ALA A 26 -4.43 17.53 7.44
C ALA A 26 -4.61 18.93 6.81
N GLY A 27 -5.05 19.01 5.57
CA GLY A 27 -5.32 20.28 4.89
C GLY A 27 -4.15 20.86 4.13
N LEU A 28 -3.06 20.12 3.97
CA LEU A 28 -1.89 20.58 3.26
C LEU A 28 -2.03 20.32 1.74
N LYS A 29 -1.47 21.21 0.95
CA LYS A 29 -1.43 21.03 -0.50
C LYS A 29 -0.19 20.21 -0.85
N VAL A 30 -0.38 19.01 -1.36
CA VAL A 30 0.68 18.03 -1.60
C VAL A 30 0.88 17.80 -3.09
N ALA A 31 2.15 17.81 -3.53
CA ALA A 31 2.52 17.34 -4.85
C ALA A 31 3.12 15.95 -4.71
N LEU A 32 2.48 14.96 -5.32
CA LEU A 32 2.95 13.58 -5.33
C LEU A 32 3.53 13.28 -6.70
N ILE A 33 4.80 12.92 -6.75
CA ILE A 33 5.55 12.75 -8.00
C ILE A 33 5.98 11.28 -8.14
N GLU A 34 5.70 10.68 -9.29
CA GLU A 34 6.07 9.31 -9.59
C GLU A 34 6.91 9.24 -10.88
N ARG A 35 8.03 8.52 -10.82
CA ARG A 35 8.94 8.34 -11.93
C ARG A 35 8.44 7.31 -12.94
N GLY A 36 7.67 6.32 -12.51
CA GLY A 36 7.13 5.27 -13.37
C GLY A 36 5.97 5.75 -14.22
N GLU A 37 5.41 4.86 -15.00
CA GLU A 37 4.29 5.17 -15.90
C GLU A 37 3.00 5.52 -15.15
N TYR A 38 2.83 4.96 -13.96
CA TYR A 38 1.68 5.22 -13.09
C TYR A 38 2.05 4.94 -11.64
N PRO A 39 1.29 5.45 -10.66
CA PRO A 39 1.54 5.14 -9.26
C PRO A 39 1.53 3.65 -9.01
N GLY A 40 2.57 3.15 -8.36
CA GLY A 40 2.68 1.72 -8.08
C GLY A 40 3.25 0.87 -9.19
N ALA A 41 3.63 1.46 -10.34
CA ALA A 41 4.13 0.73 -11.50
C ALA A 41 5.35 -0.15 -11.19
N LYS A 42 6.17 0.26 -10.24
CA LYS A 42 7.41 -0.43 -9.89
C LYS A 42 7.31 -1.27 -8.62
N ASN A 43 6.11 -1.40 -8.08
CA ASN A 43 5.90 -2.19 -6.87
C ASN A 43 6.05 -3.68 -7.14
N VAL A 44 6.74 -4.35 -6.24
CA VAL A 44 6.84 -5.80 -6.21
C VAL A 44 6.22 -6.24 -4.89
N MET A 45 5.19 -7.08 -4.96
CA MET A 45 4.45 -7.45 -3.76
C MET A 45 4.12 -8.93 -3.72
N GLY A 46 3.86 -9.44 -2.52
CA GLY A 46 3.52 -10.85 -2.30
C GLY A 46 2.03 -11.16 -2.44
N GLY A 47 1.20 -10.19 -2.66
CA GLY A 47 -0.24 -10.39 -2.86
C GLY A 47 -1.09 -10.44 -1.59
N ILE A 48 -0.50 -10.25 -0.43
CA ILE A 48 -1.22 -10.24 0.85
C ILE A 48 -1.16 -8.85 1.48
N ILE A 49 -2.32 -8.32 1.82
CA ILE A 49 -2.43 -7.03 2.52
C ILE A 49 -2.86 -7.29 3.96
N TYR A 50 -2.08 -6.78 4.91
CA TYR A 50 -2.43 -6.82 6.31
C TYR A 50 -3.39 -5.67 6.61
N ARG A 51 -4.56 -6.02 7.08
CA ARG A 51 -5.70 -5.12 7.19
C ARG A 51 -5.50 -3.95 8.16
N ASN A 52 -4.84 -4.20 9.29
CA ASN A 52 -4.81 -3.23 10.39
C ASN A 52 -4.33 -1.83 10.00
N ALA A 53 -3.17 -1.75 9.35
CA ALA A 53 -2.59 -0.45 9.00
C ALA A 53 -3.40 0.29 7.94
N VAL A 54 -3.90 -0.43 6.94
CA VAL A 54 -4.68 0.17 5.85
C VAL A 54 -6.06 0.61 6.35
N GLU A 55 -6.66 -0.15 7.26
CA GLU A 55 -7.96 0.15 7.82
C GLU A 55 -7.97 1.46 8.63
N GLU A 56 -6.88 1.78 9.32
CA GLU A 56 -6.77 3.05 10.02
C GLU A 56 -6.83 4.24 9.08
N MET A 57 -6.27 4.09 7.89
CA MET A 57 -6.21 5.14 6.88
C MET A 57 -7.47 5.21 6.03
N VAL A 58 -7.93 4.06 5.56
CA VAL A 58 -9.12 3.93 4.71
C VAL A 58 -10.04 2.87 5.32
N PRO A 59 -10.96 3.27 6.21
CA PRO A 59 -11.90 2.33 6.81
C PRO A 59 -12.73 1.59 5.76
N ASN A 60 -12.92 0.28 5.99
CA ASN A 60 -13.73 -0.57 5.12
C ASN A 60 -13.22 -0.66 3.67
N PHE A 61 -11.91 -0.54 3.47
CA PHE A 61 -11.34 -0.56 2.12
C PHE A 61 -11.64 -1.86 1.36
N TRP A 62 -11.84 -2.96 2.08
CA TRP A 62 -12.14 -4.27 1.48
C TRP A 62 -13.52 -4.34 0.82
N GLU A 63 -14.39 -3.39 1.09
CA GLU A 63 -15.71 -3.31 0.46
C GLU A 63 -15.68 -2.65 -0.91
N GLU A 64 -14.58 -1.96 -1.24
CA GLU A 64 -14.40 -1.33 -2.54
C GLU A 64 -14.11 -2.37 -3.60
N LYS A 65 -14.82 -2.30 -4.73
CA LYS A 65 -14.63 -3.24 -5.83
C LYS A 65 -13.24 -3.10 -6.44
N GLY A 66 -12.58 -4.24 -6.64
CA GLY A 66 -11.30 -4.29 -7.33
C GLY A 66 -10.10 -3.97 -6.46
N VAL A 67 -10.28 -3.58 -5.19
CA VAL A 67 -9.17 -3.28 -4.30
C VAL A 67 -8.55 -4.56 -3.78
N VAL A 68 -9.38 -5.48 -3.30
CA VAL A 68 -8.92 -6.79 -2.81
C VAL A 68 -9.80 -7.88 -3.40
N GLU A 69 -9.23 -9.08 -3.57
CA GLU A 69 -9.95 -10.18 -4.18
C GLU A 69 -10.77 -10.97 -3.16
N ARG A 70 -10.17 -11.30 -2.01
CA ARG A 70 -10.83 -12.07 -0.97
C ARG A 70 -10.07 -12.01 0.34
N PRO A 71 -10.74 -12.28 1.48
CA PRO A 71 -10.04 -12.39 2.76
C PRO A 71 -9.23 -13.67 2.83
N ILE A 72 -8.11 -13.59 3.55
CA ILE A 72 -7.27 -14.75 3.84
C ILE A 72 -7.71 -15.31 5.19
N THR A 73 -8.05 -16.58 5.22
CA THR A 73 -8.52 -17.24 6.44
C THR A 73 -7.43 -18.02 7.17
N GLU A 74 -6.36 -18.37 6.46
CA GLU A 74 -5.25 -19.10 7.06
C GLU A 74 -3.95 -18.75 6.34
N GLN A 75 -2.89 -18.53 7.11
CA GLN A 75 -1.56 -18.27 6.58
C GLN A 75 -0.58 -19.25 7.24
N ARG A 76 0.18 -19.97 6.41
CA ARG A 76 1.16 -20.94 6.90
C ARG A 76 2.55 -20.60 6.46
N TYR A 77 3.50 -20.72 7.38
CA TYR A 77 4.91 -20.61 7.07
C TYR A 77 5.52 -21.99 7.24
N MET A 78 6.15 -22.49 6.18
CA MET A 78 6.69 -23.83 6.13
C MET A 78 8.17 -23.78 5.77
N ILE A 79 8.97 -24.55 6.51
CA ILE A 79 10.37 -24.80 6.19
C ILE A 79 10.44 -26.24 5.69
N LEU A 80 10.85 -26.39 4.42
CA LEU A 80 10.80 -27.67 3.74
C LEU A 80 12.20 -28.11 3.26
N ASP A 81 12.44 -29.41 3.29
CA ASP A 81 13.55 -30.04 2.55
C ASP A 81 12.96 -31.11 1.64
N GLU A 82 13.83 -31.94 1.02
CA GLU A 82 13.38 -32.97 0.09
C GLU A 82 12.47 -34.04 0.71
N ARG A 83 12.50 -34.22 2.02
CA ARG A 83 11.82 -35.32 2.72
C ARG A 83 10.87 -34.90 3.81
N SER A 84 11.05 -33.72 4.36
CA SER A 84 10.29 -33.29 5.52
C SER A 84 10.02 -31.79 5.47
N GLY A 85 9.11 -31.34 6.35
CA GLY A 85 8.81 -29.94 6.48
C GLY A 85 8.34 -29.60 7.89
N VAL A 86 8.52 -28.35 8.27
CA VAL A 86 8.04 -27.82 9.54
C VAL A 86 7.12 -26.65 9.23
N THR A 87 5.92 -26.68 9.83
CA THR A 87 4.95 -25.59 9.73
C THR A 87 5.00 -24.75 10.99
N ILE A 88 5.10 -23.48 10.81
CA ILE A 88 5.16 -22.53 11.92
C ILE A 88 3.84 -21.81 12.06
#